data_533bde5efe70c5488f98b39c95d86a7c
#
_entry.id   533bde5efe70c5488f98b39c95d86a7c
#
_cell.length_a   1.000
_cell.length_b   1.000
_cell.length_c   1.000
_cell.angle_alpha   90.00
_cell.angle_beta   90.00
_cell.angle_gamma   90.00
#
_symmetry.space_group_name_H-M   'P 1'
#
loop_
_entity.id
_entity.type
_entity.pdbx_description
1 polymer ?
#
loop_
_entity_poly.entity_id
_entity_poly.type
_entity_poly.pdbx_seq_one_letter_code
_entity_poly.pdbx_strand_id
1 'polypeptide(L)'
;GAAAGYRVILTMPDTMSVERRSLIAAYGAEIVLTPGAQGMAGAVEKAEELSRSIPGSIVAGQFENPANPQAHYRTTGPEIWEDTEGRVDIFVAGIGTGGTISGVGRYLKEQAPGVRIVGVEPASSPLLTQGHAGPHGLQGIGANFVPENLDRSVVDEILTVTNEDAYA
;
A
#
# COMPACT_ATOMS: atom_id res chain seq x y z
N GLY A 1 -1.95 -6.83 16.05
CA GLY A 1 -2.57 -6.27 17.28
C GLY A 1 -3.30 -7.33 18.05
N ALA A 2 -4.36 -7.95 17.51
CA ALA A 2 -5.21 -8.92 18.23
C ALA A 2 -4.41 -10.07 18.88
N ALA A 3 -3.53 -10.72 18.11
CA ALA A 3 -2.71 -11.83 18.62
C ALA A 3 -1.75 -11.44 19.75
N ALA A 4 -1.38 -10.17 19.84
CA ALA A 4 -0.47 -9.65 20.86
C ALA A 4 -1.20 -8.89 21.99
N GLY A 5 -2.53 -8.85 21.96
CA GLY A 5 -3.34 -8.19 22.99
C GLY A 5 -3.27 -6.66 22.99
N TYR A 6 -2.80 -6.04 21.92
CA TYR A 6 -2.80 -4.57 21.79
C TYR A 6 -4.22 -4.05 21.51
N ARG A 7 -4.54 -2.92 22.11
CA ARG A 7 -5.68 -2.11 21.65
C ARG A 7 -5.36 -1.58 20.26
N VAL A 8 -6.23 -1.86 19.30
CA VAL A 8 -6.06 -1.45 17.90
C VAL A 8 -7.20 -0.53 17.50
N ILE A 9 -6.87 0.62 16.97
CA ILE A 9 -7.83 1.57 16.38
C ILE A 9 -7.46 1.70 14.91
N LEU A 10 -8.41 1.46 14.02
CA LEU A 10 -8.22 1.59 12.58
C LEU A 10 -9.10 2.72 12.04
N THR A 11 -8.48 3.66 11.39
CA THR A 11 -9.15 4.73 10.65
C THR A 11 -9.30 4.34 9.19
N MET A 12 -10.45 4.58 8.61
CA MET A 12 -10.69 4.28 7.20
C MET A 12 -11.85 5.10 6.63
N PRO A 13 -11.85 5.37 5.31
CA PRO A 13 -12.99 6.00 4.65
C PRO A 13 -14.26 5.16 4.79
N ASP A 14 -15.41 5.82 4.92
CA ASP A 14 -16.72 5.17 5.02
C ASP A 14 -17.16 4.45 3.73
N THR A 15 -16.44 4.65 2.64
CA THR A 15 -16.56 3.92 1.37
C THR A 15 -15.94 2.52 1.38
N MET A 16 -15.19 2.17 2.43
CA MET A 16 -14.61 0.82 2.56
C MET A 16 -15.71 -0.23 2.80
N SER A 17 -15.50 -1.44 2.25
CA SER A 17 -16.52 -2.50 2.26
C SER A 17 -16.99 -2.87 3.67
N VAL A 18 -18.27 -3.18 3.79
CA VAL A 18 -18.91 -3.59 5.06
C VAL A 18 -18.30 -4.89 5.58
N GLU A 19 -17.96 -5.81 4.68
CA GLU A 19 -17.34 -7.10 5.00
C GLU A 19 -15.99 -6.90 5.69
N ARG A 20 -15.16 -5.99 5.17
CA ARG A 20 -13.87 -5.64 5.77
C ARG A 20 -14.06 -5.05 7.17
N ARG A 21 -15.00 -4.12 7.33
CA ARG A 21 -15.31 -3.52 8.64
C ARG A 21 -15.78 -4.58 9.64
N SER A 22 -16.66 -5.48 9.22
CA SER A 22 -17.18 -6.56 10.06
C SER A 22 -16.06 -7.53 10.50
N LEU A 23 -15.17 -7.90 9.59
CA LEU A 23 -14.03 -8.77 9.90
C LEU A 23 -13.06 -8.10 10.89
N ILE A 24 -12.73 -6.85 10.68
CA ILE A 24 -11.85 -6.07 11.55
C ILE A 24 -12.45 -5.95 12.97
N ALA A 25 -13.75 -5.65 13.06
CA ALA A 25 -14.45 -5.57 14.33
C ALA A 25 -14.49 -6.93 15.05
N ALA A 26 -14.65 -8.03 14.31
CA ALA A 26 -14.63 -9.39 14.88
C ALA A 26 -13.27 -9.75 15.52
N TYR A 27 -12.17 -9.16 15.05
CA TYR A 27 -10.86 -9.28 15.69
C TYR A 27 -10.65 -8.33 16.87
N GLY A 28 -11.68 -7.56 17.26
CA GLY A 28 -11.66 -6.67 18.43
C GLY A 28 -11.03 -5.31 18.19
N ALA A 29 -10.79 -4.91 16.94
CA ALA A 29 -10.32 -3.56 16.64
C ALA A 29 -11.47 -2.55 16.68
N GLU A 30 -11.18 -1.35 17.19
CA GLU A 30 -12.06 -0.19 17.08
C GLU A 30 -11.95 0.41 15.68
N ILE A 31 -13.08 0.77 15.06
CA ILE A 31 -13.11 1.37 13.73
C ILE A 31 -13.57 2.80 13.84
N VAL A 32 -12.79 3.73 13.29
CA VAL A 32 -13.15 5.14 13.16
C VAL A 32 -13.28 5.47 11.67
N LEU A 33 -14.51 5.75 11.24
CA LEU A 33 -14.79 6.10 9.85
C LEU A 33 -14.54 7.59 9.61
N THR A 34 -13.95 7.87 8.44
CA THR A 34 -13.73 9.22 7.94
C THR A 34 -14.57 9.46 6.67
N PRO A 35 -14.90 10.71 6.32
CA PRO A 35 -15.64 11.01 5.10
C PRO A 35 -14.96 10.45 3.85
N GLY A 36 -15.68 9.70 3.03
CA GLY A 36 -15.17 9.10 1.80
C GLY A 36 -14.58 10.10 0.82
N ALA A 37 -15.12 11.32 0.79
CA ALA A 37 -14.59 12.41 -0.05
C ALA A 37 -13.15 12.83 0.28
N GLN A 38 -12.68 12.55 1.51
CA GLN A 38 -11.30 12.82 1.94
C GLN A 38 -10.34 11.67 1.57
N GLY A 39 -10.87 10.55 1.11
CA GLY A 39 -10.09 9.37 0.74
C GLY A 39 -9.18 8.86 1.87
N MET A 40 -8.06 8.27 1.49
CA MET A 40 -7.09 7.72 2.46
C MET A 40 -6.36 8.83 3.24
N ALA A 41 -6.18 10.01 2.67
CA ALA A 41 -5.54 11.14 3.34
C ALA A 41 -6.31 11.54 4.62
N GLY A 42 -7.65 11.60 4.55
CA GLY A 42 -8.47 11.88 5.73
C GLY A 42 -8.38 10.80 6.81
N ALA A 43 -8.19 9.54 6.42
CA ALA A 43 -7.98 8.46 7.37
C ALA A 43 -6.62 8.56 8.08
N VAL A 44 -5.56 8.95 7.36
CA VAL A 44 -4.23 9.20 7.94
C VAL A 44 -4.27 10.35 8.93
N GLU A 45 -4.86 11.49 8.54
CA GLU A 45 -5.01 12.67 9.42
C GLU A 45 -5.77 12.31 10.71
N LYS A 46 -6.83 11.51 10.60
CA LYS A 46 -7.60 11.05 11.77
C LYS A 46 -6.79 10.12 12.67
N ALA A 47 -5.94 9.27 12.11
CA ALA A 47 -5.05 8.43 12.92
C ALA A 47 -4.05 9.26 13.73
N GLU A 48 -3.48 10.29 13.12
CA GLU A 48 -2.57 11.22 13.80
C GLU A 48 -3.28 12.02 14.90
N GLU A 49 -4.51 12.52 14.63
CA GLU A 49 -5.33 13.22 15.64
C GLU A 49 -5.56 12.31 16.86
N LEU A 50 -5.96 11.06 16.63
CA LEU A 50 -6.19 10.08 17.69
C LEU A 50 -4.90 9.80 18.47
N SER A 51 -3.78 9.63 17.78
CA SER A 51 -2.49 9.40 18.42
C SER A 51 -2.08 10.54 19.33
N ARG A 52 -2.32 11.77 18.94
CA ARG A 52 -2.05 12.96 19.82
C ARG A 52 -2.95 12.98 21.06
N SER A 53 -4.16 12.41 20.98
CA SER A 53 -5.14 12.41 22.08
C SER A 53 -5.04 11.22 23.03
N ILE A 54 -4.41 10.11 22.59
CA ILE A 54 -4.32 8.85 23.35
C ILE A 54 -2.88 8.64 23.83
N PRO A 55 -2.60 8.83 25.13
CA PRO A 55 -1.25 8.65 25.67
C PRO A 55 -0.71 7.23 25.42
N GLY A 56 0.56 7.16 25.01
CA GLY A 56 1.25 5.88 24.75
C GLY A 56 0.83 5.17 23.45
N SER A 57 -0.02 5.79 22.63
CA SER A 57 -0.35 5.26 21.31
C SER A 57 0.77 5.54 20.30
N ILE A 58 0.82 4.72 19.26
CA ILE A 58 1.70 4.90 18.10
C ILE A 58 0.89 4.77 16.82
N VAL A 59 1.25 5.51 15.80
CA VAL A 59 0.76 5.31 14.44
C VAL A 59 1.71 4.35 13.73
N ALA A 60 1.18 3.26 13.16
CA ALA A 60 2.01 2.30 12.43
C ALA A 60 2.60 2.88 11.14
N GLY A 61 1.95 3.89 10.56
CA GLY A 61 2.49 4.70 9.46
C GLY A 61 2.76 3.92 8.18
N GLN A 62 1.77 3.17 7.68
CA GLN A 62 1.99 2.25 6.54
C GLN A 62 2.52 2.93 5.27
N PHE A 63 2.32 4.23 5.10
CA PHE A 63 2.75 4.97 3.91
C PHE A 63 4.14 5.60 4.04
N GLU A 64 4.65 5.73 5.27
CA GLU A 64 5.90 6.43 5.58
C GLU A 64 6.90 5.56 6.35
N ASN A 65 6.43 4.57 7.10
CA ASN A 65 7.27 3.72 7.93
C ASN A 65 8.17 2.82 7.08
N PRO A 66 9.50 2.97 7.11
CA PRO A 66 10.43 2.19 6.31
C PRO A 66 10.44 0.70 6.65
N ALA A 67 9.87 0.30 7.78
CA ALA A 67 9.66 -1.11 8.10
C ALA A 67 8.78 -1.84 7.07
N ASN A 68 7.88 -1.11 6.39
CA ASN A 68 7.04 -1.66 5.32
C ASN A 68 7.88 -2.15 4.12
N PRO A 69 8.59 -1.32 3.36
CA PRO A 69 9.43 -1.82 2.27
C PRO A 69 10.54 -2.75 2.77
N GLN A 70 11.07 -2.54 3.98
CA GLN A 70 12.10 -3.40 4.53
C GLN A 70 11.60 -4.83 4.82
N ALA A 71 10.35 -5.01 5.25
CA ALA A 71 9.75 -6.33 5.40
C ALA A 71 9.73 -7.06 4.06
N HIS A 72 9.24 -6.42 3.00
CA HIS A 72 9.20 -7.00 1.65
C HIS A 72 10.60 -7.31 1.09
N TYR A 73 11.58 -6.45 1.38
CA TYR A 73 12.97 -6.71 1.00
C TYR A 73 13.54 -7.97 1.69
N ARG A 74 13.20 -8.18 2.98
CA ARG A 74 13.74 -9.30 3.77
C ARG A 74 12.98 -10.62 3.58
N THR A 75 11.73 -10.59 3.15
CA THR A 75 10.87 -11.77 3.05
C THR A 75 10.34 -11.97 1.64
N THR A 76 9.43 -11.12 1.17
CA THR A 76 8.73 -11.29 -0.12
C THR A 76 9.69 -11.33 -1.32
N GLY A 77 10.71 -10.49 -1.32
CA GLY A 77 11.72 -10.49 -2.39
C GLY A 77 12.49 -11.81 -2.47
N PRO A 78 13.12 -12.29 -1.37
CA PRO A 78 13.75 -13.60 -1.30
C PRO A 78 12.82 -14.74 -1.70
N GLU A 79 11.58 -14.77 -1.18
CA GLU A 79 10.58 -15.80 -1.48
C GLU A 79 10.29 -15.88 -2.97
N ILE A 80 10.03 -14.73 -3.62
CA ILE A 80 9.82 -14.68 -5.08
C ILE A 80 11.06 -15.20 -5.82
N TRP A 81 12.24 -14.78 -5.42
CA TRP A 81 13.49 -15.20 -6.06
C TRP A 81 13.73 -16.72 -5.96
N GLU A 82 13.51 -17.28 -4.79
CA GLU A 82 13.63 -18.72 -4.52
C GLU A 82 12.58 -19.52 -5.28
N ASP A 83 11.29 -19.14 -5.20
CA ASP A 83 10.18 -19.83 -5.84
C ASP A 83 10.27 -19.82 -7.37
N THR A 84 10.92 -18.81 -7.94
CA THR A 84 11.17 -18.72 -9.39
C THR A 84 12.53 -19.31 -9.81
N GLU A 85 13.29 -19.89 -8.88
CA GLU A 85 14.65 -20.40 -9.13
C GLU A 85 15.57 -19.32 -9.73
N GLY A 86 15.40 -18.06 -9.30
CA GLY A 86 16.15 -16.93 -9.82
C GLY A 86 15.81 -16.50 -11.25
N ARG A 87 14.69 -16.97 -11.79
CA ARG A 87 14.26 -16.69 -13.18
C ARG A 87 13.11 -15.67 -13.19
N VAL A 88 13.44 -14.40 -12.93
CA VAL A 88 12.52 -13.28 -13.00
C VAL A 88 12.99 -12.29 -14.04
N ASP A 89 12.25 -12.12 -15.12
CA ASP A 89 12.51 -11.11 -16.13
C ASP A 89 11.80 -9.79 -15.82
N ILE A 90 10.54 -9.89 -15.37
CA ILE A 90 9.69 -8.74 -15.06
C ILE A 90 8.93 -8.99 -13.76
N PHE A 91 8.98 -8.04 -12.85
CA PHE A 91 8.14 -7.99 -11.66
C PHE A 91 7.10 -6.87 -11.79
N VAL A 92 5.82 -7.22 -11.73
CA VAL A 92 4.70 -6.28 -11.85
C VAL A 92 3.97 -6.18 -10.52
N ALA A 93 3.75 -4.98 -10.02
CA ALA A 93 3.02 -4.76 -8.77
C ALA A 93 2.15 -3.50 -8.80
N GLY A 94 0.94 -3.59 -8.25
CA GLY A 94 0.10 -2.43 -7.98
C GLY A 94 0.71 -1.54 -6.89
N ILE A 95 0.63 -0.22 -7.08
CA ILE A 95 1.19 0.74 -6.13
C ILE A 95 0.10 1.25 -5.19
N GLY A 96 0.08 0.72 -3.97
CA GLY A 96 -0.72 1.22 -2.84
C GLY A 96 0.14 2.04 -1.89
N THR A 97 0.76 1.40 -0.90
CA THR A 97 1.72 2.04 0.02
C THR A 97 3.11 2.22 -0.58
N GLY A 98 3.40 1.59 -1.72
CA GLY A 98 4.73 1.56 -2.32
C GLY A 98 5.68 0.53 -1.72
N GLY A 99 5.34 -0.06 -0.56
CA GLY A 99 6.23 -0.94 0.18
C GLY A 99 6.65 -2.19 -0.58
N THR A 100 5.70 -2.89 -1.20
CA THR A 100 5.95 -4.12 -1.96
C THR A 100 6.87 -3.87 -3.14
N ILE A 101 6.50 -2.92 -4.02
CA ILE A 101 7.29 -2.67 -5.23
C ILE A 101 8.69 -2.17 -4.91
N SER A 102 8.84 -1.34 -3.87
CA SER A 102 10.13 -0.80 -3.43
C SER A 102 11.01 -1.88 -2.81
N GLY A 103 10.46 -2.66 -1.86
CA GLY A 103 11.23 -3.71 -1.17
C GLY A 103 11.60 -4.86 -2.08
N VAL A 104 10.64 -5.42 -2.82
CA VAL A 104 10.87 -6.51 -3.78
C VAL A 104 11.74 -6.02 -4.95
N GLY A 105 11.42 -4.85 -5.52
CA GLY A 105 12.16 -4.30 -6.65
C GLY A 105 13.63 -4.08 -6.33
N ARG A 106 13.93 -3.53 -5.16
CA ARG A 106 15.31 -3.39 -4.69
C ARG A 106 16.01 -4.75 -4.57
N TYR A 107 15.38 -5.71 -3.91
CA TYR A 107 15.96 -7.04 -3.74
C TYR A 107 16.24 -7.72 -5.09
N LEU A 108 15.26 -7.75 -5.99
CA LEU A 108 15.40 -8.39 -7.30
C LEU A 108 16.48 -7.73 -8.15
N LYS A 109 16.59 -6.41 -8.16
CA LYS A 109 17.65 -5.69 -8.88
C LYS A 109 19.05 -5.95 -8.30
N GLU A 110 19.17 -6.20 -7.00
CA GLU A 110 20.44 -6.61 -6.39
C GLU A 110 20.84 -8.04 -6.80
N GLN A 111 19.86 -8.94 -6.99
CA GLN A 111 20.14 -10.31 -7.47
C GLN A 111 20.40 -10.35 -8.98
N ALA A 112 19.61 -9.65 -9.77
CA ALA A 112 19.69 -9.59 -11.22
C ALA A 112 19.39 -8.18 -11.72
N PRO A 113 20.39 -7.34 -12.01
CA PRO A 113 20.18 -5.94 -12.41
C PRO A 113 19.35 -5.75 -13.69
N GLY A 114 19.18 -6.79 -14.50
CA GLY A 114 18.35 -6.79 -15.71
C GLY A 114 16.86 -6.97 -15.48
N VAL A 115 16.42 -7.30 -14.26
CA VAL A 115 14.98 -7.45 -13.95
C VAL A 115 14.27 -6.11 -14.12
N ARG A 116 13.17 -6.11 -14.88
CA ARG A 116 12.30 -4.93 -15.02
C ARG A 116 11.27 -4.87 -13.90
N ILE A 117 11.15 -3.73 -13.26
CA ILE A 117 10.17 -3.47 -12.20
C ILE A 117 9.09 -2.55 -12.75
N VAL A 118 7.87 -3.07 -12.84
CA VAL A 118 6.72 -2.37 -13.43
C VAL A 118 5.67 -2.10 -12.36
N GLY A 119 5.39 -0.84 -12.13
CA GLY A 119 4.30 -0.39 -11.25
C GLY A 119 2.97 -0.33 -11.99
N VAL A 120 1.88 -0.48 -11.26
CA VAL A 120 0.53 -0.29 -11.80
C VAL A 120 -0.23 0.72 -10.94
N GLU A 121 -0.84 1.71 -11.60
CA GLU A 121 -1.75 2.69 -10.97
C GLU A 121 -3.09 2.77 -11.72
N PRO A 122 -4.18 3.27 -11.09
CA PRO A 122 -5.48 3.42 -11.77
C PRO A 122 -5.43 4.45 -12.88
N ALA A 123 -5.98 4.13 -14.05
CA ALA A 123 -6.02 5.06 -15.19
C ALA A 123 -6.84 6.34 -14.92
N SER A 124 -7.83 6.28 -14.02
CA SER A 124 -8.60 7.45 -13.60
C SER A 124 -7.94 8.27 -12.48
N SER A 125 -6.82 7.78 -11.93
CA SER A 125 -6.00 8.47 -10.92
C SER A 125 -4.51 8.30 -11.22
N PRO A 126 -4.03 8.79 -12.39
CA PRO A 126 -2.65 8.57 -12.85
C PRO A 126 -1.68 9.56 -12.20
N LEU A 127 -1.64 9.57 -10.87
CA LEU A 127 -0.86 10.53 -10.10
C LEU A 127 0.65 10.40 -10.33
N LEU A 128 1.13 9.15 -10.44
CA LEU A 128 2.56 8.89 -10.57
C LEU A 128 3.08 9.14 -12.00
N THR A 129 2.22 8.93 -13.00
CA THR A 129 2.57 9.13 -14.42
C THR A 129 2.20 10.50 -14.94
N GLN A 130 1.04 11.07 -14.53
CA GLN A 130 0.49 12.30 -15.09
C GLN A 130 0.31 13.43 -14.07
N GLY A 131 0.61 13.21 -12.78
CA GLY A 131 0.63 14.24 -11.75
C GLY A 131 -0.75 14.68 -11.23
N HIS A 132 -1.82 13.95 -11.52
CA HIS A 132 -3.15 14.26 -10.99
C HIS A 132 -3.85 13.03 -10.42
N ALA A 133 -4.54 13.21 -9.30
CA ALA A 133 -5.34 12.19 -8.65
C ALA A 133 -6.82 12.32 -9.04
N GLY A 134 -7.54 11.20 -9.00
CA GLY A 134 -8.97 11.15 -9.26
C GLY A 134 -9.66 9.98 -8.55
N PRO A 135 -10.99 9.91 -8.59
CA PRO A 135 -11.72 8.78 -8.05
C PRO A 135 -11.54 7.53 -8.93
N HIS A 136 -11.38 6.37 -8.29
CA HIS A 136 -11.26 5.07 -8.96
C HIS A 136 -11.87 3.94 -8.13
N GLY A 137 -12.20 2.82 -8.78
CA GLY A 137 -12.80 1.65 -8.14
C GLY A 137 -11.82 0.59 -7.67
N LEU A 138 -10.52 0.74 -7.95
CA LEU A 138 -9.50 -0.27 -7.64
C LEU A 138 -9.06 -0.17 -6.18
N GLN A 139 -9.54 -1.08 -5.34
CA GLN A 139 -9.18 -1.09 -3.92
C GLN A 139 -7.75 -1.62 -3.71
N GLY A 140 -7.00 -0.95 -2.83
CA GLY A 140 -5.66 -1.37 -2.43
C GLY A 140 -4.51 -0.71 -3.19
N ILE A 141 -4.80 -0.02 -4.29
CA ILE A 141 -3.83 0.80 -5.04
C ILE A 141 -4.34 2.22 -5.21
N GLY A 142 -3.51 3.14 -5.66
CA GLY A 142 -3.92 4.51 -5.96
C GLY A 142 -4.38 5.28 -4.72
N ALA A 143 -3.49 5.57 -3.78
CA ALA A 143 -3.80 6.28 -2.52
C ALA A 143 -4.17 7.76 -2.70
N ASN A 144 -4.10 8.29 -3.92
CA ASN A 144 -4.31 9.71 -4.28
C ASN A 144 -3.29 10.69 -3.68
N PHE A 145 -2.19 10.18 -3.19
CA PHE A 145 -0.96 10.89 -2.85
C PHE A 145 0.25 9.98 -3.12
N VAL A 146 1.44 10.56 -3.21
CA VAL A 146 2.68 9.77 -3.39
C VAL A 146 3.18 9.32 -2.03
N PRO A 147 3.22 7.98 -1.75
CA PRO A 147 3.70 7.47 -0.47
C PRO A 147 5.21 7.70 -0.32
N GLU A 148 5.67 8.01 0.89
CA GLU A 148 7.12 8.13 1.20
C GLU A 148 7.85 6.78 1.04
N ASN A 149 7.16 5.67 1.26
CA ASN A 149 7.69 4.32 1.07
C ASN A 149 7.91 3.93 -0.39
N LEU A 150 7.46 4.75 -1.36
CA LEU A 150 7.68 4.47 -2.77
C LEU A 150 9.07 4.95 -3.21
N ASP A 151 9.96 4.00 -3.39
CA ASP A 151 11.26 4.27 -4.03
C ASP A 151 11.12 4.21 -5.55
N ARG A 152 10.98 5.38 -6.17
CA ARG A 152 10.84 5.50 -7.63
C ARG A 152 12.12 5.12 -8.39
N SER A 153 13.26 5.08 -7.73
CA SER A 153 14.54 4.75 -8.39
C SER A 153 14.66 3.28 -8.78
N VAL A 154 13.89 2.40 -8.14
CA VAL A 154 13.85 0.97 -8.48
C VAL A 154 12.79 0.63 -9.53
N VAL A 155 11.86 1.54 -9.82
CA VAL A 155 10.74 1.32 -10.75
C VAL A 155 11.15 1.77 -12.15
N ASP A 156 11.12 0.85 -13.11
CA ASP A 156 11.50 1.13 -14.49
C ASP A 156 10.36 1.72 -15.31
N GLU A 157 9.11 1.33 -15.01
CA GLU A 157 7.92 1.75 -15.74
C GLU A 157 6.70 1.76 -14.81
N ILE A 158 5.75 2.66 -15.06
CA ILE A 158 4.45 2.65 -14.41
C ILE A 158 3.38 2.62 -15.50
N LEU A 159 2.51 1.61 -15.43
CA LEU A 159 1.37 1.43 -16.32
C LEU A 159 0.09 1.88 -15.63
N THR A 160 -0.82 2.45 -16.41
CA THR A 160 -2.17 2.74 -15.95
C THR A 160 -3.12 1.63 -16.36
N VAL A 161 -4.05 1.25 -15.48
CA VAL A 161 -5.07 0.23 -15.77
C VAL A 161 -6.46 0.81 -15.51
N THR A 162 -7.41 0.55 -16.42
CA THR A 162 -8.81 0.94 -16.24
C THR A 162 -9.52 0.02 -15.23
N ASN A 163 -10.67 0.46 -14.70
CA ASN A 163 -11.46 -0.42 -13.84
C ASN A 163 -11.92 -1.67 -14.61
N GLU A 164 -12.35 -1.48 -15.87
CA GLU A 164 -12.83 -2.56 -16.75
C GLU A 164 -11.73 -3.61 -16.97
N ASP A 165 -10.52 -3.19 -17.34
CA ASP A 165 -9.41 -4.11 -17.60
C ASP A 165 -8.95 -4.83 -16.32
N ALA A 166 -9.07 -4.17 -15.17
CA ALA A 166 -8.68 -4.77 -13.89
C ALA A 166 -9.67 -5.84 -13.39
N TYR A 167 -10.92 -5.81 -13.86
CA TYR A 167 -11.96 -6.80 -13.52
C TYR A 167 -12.21 -7.86 -14.60
N ALA A 168 -11.57 -7.74 -15.74
CA ALA A 168 -11.67 -8.72 -16.84
C ALA A 168 -10.83 -9.96 -16.55
#